data_7412a9aefd60b933b93391aeb8e11a57
#
_entry.id   7412a9aefd60b933b93391aeb8e11a57
#
_cell.length_a   1.000
_cell.length_b   1.000
_cell.length_c   1.000
_cell.angle_alpha   90.00
_cell.angle_beta   90.00
_cell.angle_gamma   90.00
#
_symmetry.space_group_name_H-M   'P 1'
#
loop_
_entity.id
_entity.type
_entity.pdbx_description
1 polymer ?
#
loop_
_entity_poly.entity_id
_entity_poly.type
_entity_poly.pdbx_seq_one_letter_code
_entity_poly.pdbx_strand_id
1 'polypeptide(L)'
;MQQSLLERLFSIKEKGSTTKTEIIAGITTFFTMVYIVFVNPFVLGDAGMDKQVVFVTTCLIAALGTIAMGLFSNLPIALAPAMGLNAFFAYVVVGKLGYSWEVGMGTIFWGSIGLFVLTLFQIRYWLMASIPLSLRVGIGAGIGFFIALIGFKNMGLVVANPATLVALGNLHDPKILLGVLGFFIIVVLAARNIFSGVLISIAVVTGLALLVDDQVTFHGIVSMPPSLGAVVGKVDIAGALDTALLGIIFSFLLVNLFDSSGTLLGVTDKAGFSDEKGRFPKMKQALYVDSVSAVVGSYIGTSAISTYIESGAGVSVGGRTGLTAVTVGVLFLLTIFFSPLASVVPAYATAGALVYVGILMASSLIRVHWDDLTEATPAFITAAMMPFTYSITEGIAFGFISYCVMKACTGRIREANAPVWVVSLLFVAKFVWVG
;
A
#
# COMPACT_ATOMS: atom_id res chain seq x y z
N MET A 1 38.96 1.51 -20.96
CA MET A 1 37.93 2.52 -20.69
C MET A 1 37.48 2.38 -19.24
N GLN A 2 37.63 3.38 -18.40
CA GLN A 2 37.11 3.36 -17.04
C GLN A 2 35.56 3.32 -17.11
N GLN A 3 34.98 2.27 -16.58
CA GLN A 3 33.53 2.21 -16.46
C GLN A 3 33.05 3.37 -15.56
N SER A 4 31.97 4.04 -15.96
CA SER A 4 31.38 5.10 -15.12
C SER A 4 30.96 4.53 -13.76
N LEU A 5 30.93 5.35 -12.70
CA LEU A 5 30.49 4.94 -11.36
C LEU A 5 29.10 4.27 -11.40
N LEU A 6 28.19 4.83 -12.19
CA LEU A 6 26.83 4.29 -12.36
C LEU A 6 26.83 2.90 -12.99
N GLU A 7 27.72 2.66 -13.97
CA GLU A 7 27.83 1.32 -14.58
C GLU A 7 28.38 0.29 -13.61
N ARG A 8 29.32 0.67 -12.76
CA ARG A 8 29.88 -0.22 -11.72
C ARG A 8 28.85 -0.57 -10.64
N LEU A 9 27.97 0.37 -10.27
CA LEU A 9 26.95 0.16 -9.23
C LEU A 9 25.75 -0.62 -9.74
N PHE A 10 25.29 -0.34 -10.96
CA PHE A 10 23.98 -0.80 -11.43
C PHE A 10 24.04 -1.79 -12.61
N SER A 11 25.22 -1.99 -13.26
CA SER A 11 25.38 -2.87 -14.41
C SER A 11 24.35 -2.59 -15.53
N ILE A 12 24.16 -1.31 -15.86
CA ILE A 12 23.08 -0.82 -16.71
C ILE A 12 23.12 -1.47 -18.10
N LYS A 13 24.29 -1.54 -18.71
CA LYS A 13 24.50 -2.12 -20.04
C LYS A 13 24.26 -3.63 -20.05
N GLU A 14 24.73 -4.35 -19.03
CA GLU A 14 24.49 -5.78 -18.86
C GLU A 14 23.00 -6.12 -18.82
N LYS A 15 22.20 -5.23 -18.20
CA LYS A 15 20.75 -5.37 -18.14
C LYS A 15 19.99 -4.81 -19.35
N GLY A 16 20.71 -4.46 -20.43
CA GLY A 16 20.12 -4.00 -21.69
C GLY A 16 19.47 -2.61 -21.61
N SER A 17 19.91 -1.75 -20.68
CA SER A 17 19.34 -0.42 -20.47
C SER A 17 20.38 0.68 -20.72
N THR A 18 19.96 1.93 -20.59
CA THR A 18 20.83 3.12 -20.64
C THR A 18 20.55 4.03 -19.45
N THR A 19 21.53 4.84 -19.03
CA THR A 19 21.36 5.81 -17.94
C THR A 19 20.15 6.73 -18.19
N LYS A 20 19.93 7.16 -19.43
CA LYS A 20 18.80 7.99 -19.82
C LYS A 20 17.48 7.26 -19.63
N THR A 21 17.38 6.01 -20.05
CA THR A 21 16.18 5.16 -19.90
C THR A 21 15.87 4.96 -18.42
N GLU A 22 16.88 4.66 -17.60
CA GLU A 22 16.70 4.47 -16.16
C GLU A 22 16.17 5.72 -15.44
N ILE A 23 16.71 6.90 -15.79
CA ILE A 23 16.23 8.17 -15.23
C ILE A 23 14.79 8.45 -15.68
N ILE A 24 14.46 8.26 -16.96
CA ILE A 24 13.10 8.45 -17.48
C ILE A 24 12.14 7.46 -16.77
N ALA A 25 12.54 6.20 -16.60
CA ALA A 25 11.77 5.21 -15.88
C ALA A 25 11.53 5.60 -14.41
N GLY A 26 12.55 6.17 -13.75
CA GLY A 26 12.43 6.70 -12.39
C GLY A 26 11.45 7.87 -12.31
N ILE A 27 11.56 8.83 -13.23
CA ILE A 27 10.64 9.97 -13.32
C ILE A 27 9.20 9.46 -13.56
N THR A 28 9.03 8.49 -14.46
CA THR A 28 7.72 7.87 -14.75
C THR A 28 7.14 7.20 -13.51
N THR A 29 7.92 6.37 -12.81
CA THR A 29 7.49 5.74 -11.57
C THR A 29 7.11 6.78 -10.51
N PHE A 30 7.93 7.81 -10.33
CA PHE A 30 7.65 8.88 -9.37
C PHE A 30 6.30 9.54 -9.65
N PHE A 31 6.01 9.93 -10.89
CA PHE A 31 4.74 10.57 -11.24
C PHE A 31 3.52 9.67 -11.09
N THR A 32 3.69 8.35 -11.16
CA THR A 32 2.58 7.41 -10.91
C THR A 32 2.29 7.22 -9.43
N MET A 33 3.28 7.42 -8.53
CA MET A 33 3.12 7.13 -7.11
C MET A 33 3.22 8.35 -6.18
N VAL A 34 3.59 9.54 -6.70
CA VAL A 34 3.77 10.75 -5.86
C VAL A 34 2.50 11.19 -5.15
N TYR A 35 1.32 10.76 -5.61
CA TYR A 35 0.06 11.02 -4.93
C TYR A 35 0.07 10.58 -3.45
N ILE A 36 0.91 9.61 -3.09
CA ILE A 36 1.01 9.10 -1.72
C ILE A 36 1.40 10.18 -0.72
N VAL A 37 2.17 11.18 -1.14
CA VAL A 37 2.58 12.29 -0.27
C VAL A 37 1.41 13.19 0.14
N PHE A 38 0.29 13.11 -0.55
CA PHE A 38 -0.96 13.79 -0.19
C PHE A 38 -1.94 12.83 0.50
N VAL A 39 -2.09 11.63 -0.03
CA VAL A 39 -3.05 10.63 0.48
C VAL A 39 -2.66 10.13 1.87
N ASN A 40 -1.37 9.85 2.09
CA ASN A 40 -0.91 9.33 3.38
C ASN A 40 -1.12 10.32 4.54
N PRO A 41 -0.70 11.60 4.43
CA PRO A 41 -0.99 12.61 5.44
C PRO A 41 -2.48 12.83 5.69
N PHE A 42 -3.30 12.67 4.65
CA PHE A 42 -4.75 12.75 4.81
C PHE A 42 -5.27 11.62 5.69
N VAL A 43 -4.95 10.37 5.36
CA VAL A 43 -5.43 9.18 6.10
C VAL A 43 -4.89 9.14 7.53
N LEU A 44 -3.61 9.42 7.73
CA LEU A 44 -3.01 9.45 9.07
C LEU A 44 -3.45 10.70 9.87
N GLY A 45 -3.77 11.79 9.18
CA GLY A 45 -4.37 12.99 9.80
C GLY A 45 -5.76 12.72 10.37
N ASP A 46 -6.56 11.85 9.76
CA ASP A 46 -7.84 11.41 10.32
C ASP A 46 -7.68 10.62 11.62
N ALA A 47 -6.50 10.02 11.84
CA ALA A 47 -6.11 9.41 13.12
C ALA A 47 -5.56 10.40 14.15
N GLY A 48 -5.54 11.71 13.85
CA GLY A 48 -5.06 12.77 14.75
C GLY A 48 -3.57 13.12 14.62
N MET A 49 -2.88 12.63 13.59
CA MET A 49 -1.47 12.96 13.34
C MET A 49 -1.34 14.28 12.57
N ASP A 50 -0.23 15.00 12.79
CA ASP A 50 0.04 16.25 12.06
C ASP A 50 0.31 15.98 10.57
N LYS A 51 -0.55 16.52 9.70
CA LYS A 51 -0.50 16.26 8.25
C LYS A 51 0.78 16.75 7.60
N GLN A 52 1.33 17.91 8.03
CA GLN A 52 2.55 18.44 7.44
C GLN A 52 3.78 17.60 7.83
N VAL A 53 3.83 17.16 9.09
CA VAL A 53 4.90 16.28 9.57
C VAL A 53 4.80 14.92 8.89
N VAL A 54 3.60 14.36 8.76
CA VAL A 54 3.38 13.07 8.05
C VAL A 54 3.75 13.18 6.57
N PHE A 55 3.50 14.33 5.93
CA PHE A 55 3.96 14.56 4.55
C PHE A 55 5.48 14.42 4.44
N VAL A 56 6.22 15.09 5.34
CA VAL A 56 7.68 15.04 5.34
C VAL A 56 8.22 13.65 5.68
N THR A 57 7.66 12.99 6.71
CA THR A 57 8.08 11.62 7.06
C THR A 57 7.75 10.63 5.95
N THR A 58 6.64 10.80 5.23
CA THR A 58 6.29 10.01 4.05
C THR A 58 7.33 10.17 2.94
N CYS A 59 7.68 11.39 2.58
CA CYS A 59 8.70 11.66 1.57
C CYS A 59 10.06 11.08 1.98
N LEU A 60 10.45 11.29 3.24
CA LEU A 60 11.74 10.85 3.78
C LEU A 60 11.89 9.33 3.74
N ILE A 61 10.88 8.60 4.25
CA ILE A 61 10.97 7.15 4.32
C ILE A 61 10.79 6.49 2.95
N ALA A 62 9.93 7.04 2.09
CA ALA A 62 9.81 6.59 0.70
C ALA A 62 11.14 6.77 -0.04
N ALA A 63 11.82 7.91 0.15
CA ALA A 63 13.13 8.16 -0.42
C ALA A 63 14.17 7.16 0.08
N LEU A 64 14.33 7.04 1.40
CA LEU A 64 15.36 6.18 2.01
C LEU A 64 15.14 4.71 1.65
N GLY A 65 13.92 4.20 1.78
CA GLY A 65 13.57 2.82 1.44
C GLY A 65 13.77 2.52 -0.05
N THR A 66 13.37 3.44 -0.92
CA THR A 66 13.51 3.28 -2.37
C THR A 66 14.98 3.36 -2.82
N ILE A 67 15.76 4.30 -2.27
CA ILE A 67 17.20 4.37 -2.53
C ILE A 67 17.90 3.09 -2.05
N ALA A 68 17.56 2.61 -0.85
CA ALA A 68 18.10 1.36 -0.34
C ALA A 68 17.75 0.17 -1.24
N MET A 69 16.50 0.09 -1.74
CA MET A 69 16.09 -0.94 -2.70
C MET A 69 16.93 -0.88 -3.97
N GLY A 70 17.15 0.31 -4.51
CA GLY A 70 17.99 0.51 -5.69
C GLY A 70 19.45 0.10 -5.47
N LEU A 71 20.04 0.48 -4.35
CA LEU A 71 21.47 0.25 -4.09
C LEU A 71 21.77 -1.21 -3.71
N PHE A 72 20.97 -1.81 -2.81
CA PHE A 72 21.26 -3.14 -2.27
C PHE A 72 20.72 -4.28 -3.15
N SER A 73 19.52 -4.13 -3.73
CA SER A 73 18.93 -5.16 -4.56
C SER A 73 19.13 -4.93 -6.07
N ASN A 74 19.47 -3.70 -6.47
CA ASN A 74 19.58 -3.29 -7.88
C ASN A 74 18.30 -3.59 -8.68
N LEU A 75 17.13 -3.29 -8.07
CA LEU A 75 15.82 -3.47 -8.68
C LEU A 75 15.16 -2.10 -8.97
N PRO A 76 14.41 -1.97 -10.07
CA PRO A 76 13.66 -0.74 -10.41
C PRO A 76 12.35 -0.64 -9.63
N ILE A 77 12.40 -0.83 -8.31
CA ILE A 77 11.21 -0.93 -7.45
C ILE A 77 11.26 0.16 -6.39
N ALA A 78 10.18 0.93 -6.32
CA ALA A 78 9.98 1.96 -5.33
C ALA A 78 9.18 1.45 -4.13
N LEU A 79 9.44 2.04 -2.97
CA LEU A 79 8.76 1.79 -1.71
C LEU A 79 8.08 3.06 -1.22
N ALA A 80 6.91 2.90 -0.61
CA ALA A 80 6.20 3.99 0.07
C ALA A 80 5.23 3.41 1.12
N PRO A 81 4.59 4.26 1.97
CA PRO A 81 3.63 3.81 2.98
C PRO A 81 2.52 2.95 2.40
N ALA A 82 2.27 1.79 3.03
CA ALA A 82 1.29 0.82 2.58
C ALA A 82 -0.14 1.28 2.87
N MET A 83 -0.89 1.67 1.84
CA MET A 83 -2.21 2.28 2.00
C MET A 83 -3.23 1.39 2.72
N GLY A 84 -3.21 0.08 2.50
CA GLY A 84 -4.06 -0.87 3.20
C GLY A 84 -3.83 -0.86 4.71
N LEU A 85 -2.57 -0.86 5.13
CA LEU A 85 -2.18 -0.76 6.54
C LEU A 85 -2.60 0.57 7.15
N ASN A 86 -2.40 1.67 6.43
CA ASN A 86 -2.74 3.02 6.88
C ASN A 86 -4.24 3.17 7.12
N ALA A 87 -5.04 2.66 6.20
CA ALA A 87 -6.49 2.68 6.31
C ALA A 87 -6.98 1.82 7.48
N PHE A 88 -6.44 0.62 7.67
CA PHE A 88 -6.75 -0.23 8.81
C PHE A 88 -6.35 0.43 10.14
N PHE A 89 -5.17 1.03 10.19
CA PHE A 89 -4.70 1.80 11.33
C PHE A 89 -5.65 2.96 11.66
N ALA A 90 -5.88 3.87 10.70
CA ALA A 90 -6.60 5.11 10.96
C ALA A 90 -8.08 4.88 11.28
N TYR A 91 -8.74 4.01 10.51
CA TYR A 91 -10.19 3.87 10.62
C TYR A 91 -10.64 2.73 11.54
N VAL A 92 -9.81 1.71 11.72
CA VAL A 92 -10.16 0.59 12.62
C VAL A 92 -9.48 0.73 13.96
N VAL A 93 -8.15 0.80 14.02
CA VAL A 93 -7.44 0.80 15.31
C VAL A 93 -7.70 2.09 16.07
N VAL A 94 -7.54 3.23 15.43
CA VAL A 94 -7.79 4.53 16.07
C VAL A 94 -9.28 4.88 16.05
N GLY A 95 -9.93 4.86 14.87
CA GLY A 95 -11.29 5.36 14.71
C GLY A 95 -12.38 4.48 15.36
N LYS A 96 -12.33 3.14 15.17
CA LYS A 96 -13.36 2.22 15.68
C LYS A 96 -13.04 1.69 17.07
N LEU A 97 -11.79 1.30 17.33
CA LEU A 97 -11.38 0.70 18.61
C LEU A 97 -10.98 1.76 19.65
N GLY A 98 -10.75 3.03 19.24
CA GLY A 98 -10.51 4.14 20.14
C GLY A 98 -9.11 4.23 20.75
N TYR A 99 -8.13 3.49 20.20
CA TYR A 99 -6.74 3.60 20.65
C TYR A 99 -6.11 4.92 20.18
N SER A 100 -5.15 5.43 20.92
CA SER A 100 -4.36 6.59 20.45
C SER A 100 -3.53 6.21 19.22
N TRP A 101 -3.19 7.19 18.40
CA TRP A 101 -2.37 6.93 17.21
C TRP A 101 -0.97 6.44 17.58
N GLU A 102 -0.42 6.83 18.73
CA GLU A 102 0.87 6.40 19.24
C GLU A 102 0.90 4.90 19.50
N VAL A 103 -0.11 4.38 20.21
CA VAL A 103 -0.29 2.94 20.48
C VAL A 103 -0.59 2.19 19.17
N GLY A 104 -1.48 2.71 18.35
CA GLY A 104 -1.80 2.12 17.05
C GLY A 104 -0.57 1.98 16.15
N MET A 105 0.29 3.01 16.10
CA MET A 105 1.55 2.95 15.34
C MET A 105 2.53 1.94 15.96
N GLY A 106 2.54 1.79 17.28
CA GLY A 106 3.29 0.75 17.97
C GLY A 106 2.87 -0.67 17.55
N THR A 107 1.59 -0.91 17.26
CA THR A 107 1.14 -2.22 16.74
C THR A 107 1.66 -2.48 15.34
N ILE A 108 1.74 -1.46 14.47
CA ILE A 108 2.37 -1.58 13.15
C ILE A 108 3.87 -1.86 13.28
N PHE A 109 4.53 -1.19 14.21
CA PHE A 109 5.96 -1.42 14.49
C PHE A 109 6.22 -2.88 14.87
N TRP A 110 5.45 -3.46 15.80
CA TRP A 110 5.61 -4.86 16.20
C TRP A 110 5.25 -5.83 15.06
N GLY A 111 4.22 -5.52 14.27
CA GLY A 111 3.91 -6.29 13.05
C GLY A 111 5.06 -6.27 12.04
N SER A 112 5.73 -5.13 11.90
CA SER A 112 6.90 -4.96 11.02
C SER A 112 8.14 -5.68 11.57
N ILE A 113 8.36 -5.68 12.91
CA ILE A 113 9.39 -6.49 13.56
C ILE A 113 9.12 -7.98 13.30
N GLY A 114 7.87 -8.43 13.43
CA GLY A 114 7.50 -9.80 13.08
C GLY A 114 7.83 -10.15 11.63
N LEU A 115 7.53 -9.26 10.68
CA LEU A 115 7.89 -9.44 9.27
C LEU A 115 9.41 -9.51 9.07
N PHE A 116 10.17 -8.65 9.75
CA PHE A 116 11.63 -8.69 9.70
C PHE A 116 12.18 -10.01 10.24
N VAL A 117 11.65 -10.51 11.36
CA VAL A 117 12.02 -11.81 11.93
C VAL A 117 11.72 -12.96 10.95
N LEU A 118 10.53 -12.97 10.34
CA LEU A 118 10.19 -13.97 9.32
C LEU A 118 11.13 -13.89 8.11
N THR A 119 11.57 -12.69 7.74
CA THR A 119 12.51 -12.48 6.63
C THR A 119 13.93 -12.96 7.03
N LEU A 120 14.38 -12.68 8.25
CA LEU A 120 15.69 -13.10 8.77
C LEU A 120 15.85 -14.63 8.73
N PHE A 121 14.83 -15.37 9.15
CA PHE A 121 14.83 -16.84 9.13
C PHE A 121 14.40 -17.43 7.79
N GLN A 122 14.19 -16.62 6.75
CA GLN A 122 13.73 -17.02 5.40
C GLN A 122 12.36 -17.71 5.39
N ILE A 123 11.60 -17.62 6.48
CA ILE A 123 10.24 -18.18 6.61
C ILE A 123 9.27 -17.44 5.69
N ARG A 124 9.48 -16.13 5.47
CA ARG A 124 8.66 -15.30 4.57
C ARG A 124 8.55 -15.91 3.17
N TYR A 125 9.68 -16.32 2.57
CA TYR A 125 9.69 -16.96 1.26
C TYR A 125 8.88 -18.26 1.23
N TRP A 126 9.07 -19.11 2.25
CA TRP A 126 8.34 -20.37 2.36
C TRP A 126 6.82 -20.14 2.53
N LEU A 127 6.40 -19.18 3.36
CA LEU A 127 5.01 -18.81 3.52
C LEU A 127 4.39 -18.33 2.20
N MET A 128 5.08 -17.44 1.48
CA MET A 128 4.61 -16.93 0.19
C MET A 128 4.37 -18.06 -0.83
N ALA A 129 5.29 -19.03 -0.88
CA ALA A 129 5.19 -20.18 -1.78
C ALA A 129 4.09 -21.17 -1.36
N SER A 130 3.74 -21.20 -0.06
CA SER A 130 2.78 -22.14 0.50
C SER A 130 1.32 -21.70 0.40
N ILE A 131 1.07 -20.38 0.20
CA ILE A 131 -0.29 -19.85 0.16
C ILE A 131 -0.85 -19.95 -1.26
N PRO A 132 -2.07 -20.53 -1.41
CA PRO A 132 -2.73 -20.66 -2.71
C PRO A 132 -2.89 -19.32 -3.43
N LEU A 133 -2.81 -19.37 -4.75
CA LEU A 133 -2.95 -18.19 -5.61
C LEU A 133 -4.28 -17.47 -5.38
N SER A 134 -5.37 -18.21 -5.23
CA SER A 134 -6.71 -17.68 -4.98
C SER A 134 -6.78 -16.81 -3.72
N LEU A 135 -6.18 -17.27 -2.62
CA LEU A 135 -6.11 -16.47 -1.37
C LEU A 135 -5.24 -15.24 -1.54
N ARG A 136 -4.06 -15.35 -2.16
CA ARG A 136 -3.18 -14.19 -2.40
C ARG A 136 -3.85 -13.12 -3.24
N VAL A 137 -4.52 -13.55 -4.31
CA VAL A 137 -5.27 -12.66 -5.21
C VAL A 137 -6.48 -12.08 -4.50
N GLY A 138 -7.24 -12.89 -3.75
CA GLY A 138 -8.38 -12.46 -2.96
C GLY A 138 -8.00 -11.40 -1.91
N ILE A 139 -6.87 -11.57 -1.23
CA ILE A 139 -6.34 -10.59 -0.27
C ILE A 139 -6.01 -9.27 -0.97
N GLY A 140 -5.26 -9.31 -2.06
CA GLY A 140 -4.91 -8.10 -2.82
C GLY A 140 -6.15 -7.35 -3.31
N ALA A 141 -7.11 -8.06 -3.92
CA ALA A 141 -8.35 -7.46 -4.41
C ALA A 141 -9.23 -6.92 -3.26
N GLY A 142 -9.30 -7.63 -2.14
CA GLY A 142 -10.05 -7.21 -0.96
C GLY A 142 -9.50 -5.93 -0.35
N ILE A 143 -8.18 -5.81 -0.22
CA ILE A 143 -7.51 -4.56 0.17
C ILE A 143 -7.88 -3.44 -0.83
N GLY A 144 -7.86 -3.73 -2.13
CA GLY A 144 -8.26 -2.79 -3.17
C GLY A 144 -9.71 -2.31 -3.01
N PHE A 145 -10.67 -3.22 -2.79
CA PHE A 145 -12.08 -2.85 -2.53
C PHE A 145 -12.25 -2.07 -1.23
N PHE A 146 -11.50 -2.42 -0.19
CA PHE A 146 -11.51 -1.70 1.08
C PHE A 146 -11.01 -0.26 0.92
N ILE A 147 -9.90 -0.05 0.21
CA ILE A 147 -9.37 1.28 -0.09
C ILE A 147 -10.33 2.07 -0.98
N ALA A 148 -10.95 1.42 -1.98
CA ALA A 148 -11.95 2.05 -2.83
C ALA A 148 -13.18 2.52 -2.05
N LEU A 149 -13.67 1.72 -1.09
CA LEU A 149 -14.76 2.12 -0.19
C LEU A 149 -14.40 3.36 0.62
N ILE A 150 -13.17 3.43 1.13
CA ILE A 150 -12.68 4.62 1.82
C ILE A 150 -12.64 5.83 0.87
N GLY A 151 -12.17 5.62 -0.36
CA GLY A 151 -12.19 6.65 -1.40
C GLY A 151 -13.60 7.19 -1.67
N PHE A 152 -14.58 6.32 -1.87
CA PHE A 152 -15.98 6.71 -2.07
C PHE A 152 -16.57 7.44 -0.85
N LYS A 153 -16.21 7.00 0.37
CA LYS A 153 -16.61 7.68 1.62
C LYS A 153 -15.99 9.07 1.72
N ASN A 154 -14.69 9.21 1.47
CA ASN A 154 -13.97 10.49 1.55
C ASN A 154 -14.41 11.48 0.47
N MET A 155 -14.87 10.97 -0.66
CA MET A 155 -15.51 11.75 -1.73
C MET A 155 -16.92 12.21 -1.34
N GLY A 156 -17.54 11.60 -0.32
CA GLY A 156 -18.94 11.81 0.06
C GLY A 156 -19.94 11.09 -0.85
N LEU A 157 -19.47 10.30 -1.82
CA LEU A 157 -20.33 9.56 -2.75
C LEU A 157 -21.04 8.39 -2.06
N VAL A 158 -20.41 7.76 -1.09
CA VAL A 158 -21.00 6.71 -0.25
C VAL A 158 -21.10 7.22 1.18
N VAL A 159 -22.30 7.20 1.74
CA VAL A 159 -22.61 7.65 3.09
C VAL A 159 -23.26 6.53 3.90
N ALA A 160 -23.16 6.62 5.24
CA ALA A 160 -23.82 5.68 6.13
C ALA A 160 -25.34 5.81 6.06
N ASN A 161 -26.03 4.68 6.05
CA ASN A 161 -27.49 4.60 6.13
C ASN A 161 -27.90 3.49 7.11
N PRO A 162 -28.71 3.80 8.15
CA PRO A 162 -29.09 2.81 9.16
C PRO A 162 -29.89 1.62 8.61
N ALA A 163 -30.65 1.82 7.52
CA ALA A 163 -31.49 0.78 6.95
C ALA A 163 -30.77 -0.15 5.95
N THR A 164 -29.85 0.43 5.16
CA THR A 164 -29.17 -0.27 4.05
C THR A 164 -27.66 -0.38 4.25
N LEU A 165 -27.13 0.05 5.40
CA LEU A 165 -25.72 0.20 5.77
C LEU A 165 -25.05 1.34 5.03
N VAL A 166 -25.22 1.44 3.72
CA VAL A 166 -24.67 2.50 2.85
C VAL A 166 -25.74 3.03 1.91
N ALA A 167 -25.62 4.30 1.53
CA ALA A 167 -26.46 4.97 0.55
C ALA A 167 -25.63 5.92 -0.31
N LEU A 168 -26.22 6.39 -1.41
CA LEU A 168 -25.64 7.44 -2.26
C LEU A 168 -25.71 8.78 -1.53
N GLY A 169 -24.61 9.54 -1.55
CA GLY A 169 -24.53 10.89 -1.03
C GLY A 169 -25.31 11.91 -1.85
N ASN A 170 -25.35 13.15 -1.37
CA ASN A 170 -26.08 14.23 -2.04
C ASN A 170 -25.27 14.75 -3.26
N LEU A 171 -25.60 14.30 -4.46
CA LEU A 171 -24.93 14.71 -5.71
C LEU A 171 -25.08 16.20 -6.05
N HIS A 172 -25.87 16.98 -5.32
CA HIS A 172 -25.92 18.44 -5.47
C HIS A 172 -24.78 19.16 -4.71
N ASP A 173 -24.03 18.44 -3.88
CA ASP A 173 -22.86 19.01 -3.20
C ASP A 173 -21.69 19.18 -4.19
N PRO A 174 -21.20 20.41 -4.40
CA PRO A 174 -20.08 20.66 -5.31
C PRO A 174 -18.80 19.86 -4.95
N LYS A 175 -18.58 19.57 -3.66
CA LYS A 175 -17.42 18.81 -3.18
C LYS A 175 -17.45 17.37 -3.70
N ILE A 176 -18.64 16.75 -3.70
CA ILE A 176 -18.84 15.39 -4.24
C ILE A 176 -18.61 15.37 -5.76
N LEU A 177 -19.15 16.36 -6.46
CA LEU A 177 -18.96 16.47 -7.91
C LEU A 177 -17.49 16.67 -8.28
N LEU A 178 -16.74 17.47 -7.50
CA LEU A 178 -15.30 17.65 -7.69
C LEU A 178 -14.52 16.35 -7.45
N GLY A 179 -14.88 15.58 -6.43
CA GLY A 179 -14.28 14.26 -6.19
C GLY A 179 -14.55 13.27 -7.33
N VAL A 180 -15.78 13.20 -7.82
CA VAL A 180 -16.17 12.37 -8.97
C VAL A 180 -15.45 12.82 -10.24
N LEU A 181 -15.38 14.12 -10.50
CA LEU A 181 -14.61 14.69 -11.61
C LEU A 181 -13.14 14.26 -11.53
N GLY A 182 -12.54 14.36 -10.34
CA GLY A 182 -11.16 13.93 -10.11
C GLY A 182 -10.93 12.46 -10.45
N PHE A 183 -11.83 11.59 -10.02
CA PHE A 183 -11.77 10.17 -10.37
C PHE A 183 -11.81 9.94 -11.90
N PHE A 184 -12.74 10.59 -12.62
CA PHE A 184 -12.82 10.45 -14.07
C PHE A 184 -11.60 11.01 -14.80
N ILE A 185 -11.02 12.13 -14.33
CA ILE A 185 -9.75 12.65 -14.86
C ILE A 185 -8.66 11.57 -14.77
N ILE A 186 -8.52 10.92 -13.60
CA ILE A 186 -7.53 9.86 -13.41
C ILE A 186 -7.73 8.73 -14.40
N VAL A 187 -8.95 8.18 -14.48
CA VAL A 187 -9.24 7.01 -15.32
C VAL A 187 -9.05 7.32 -16.80
N VAL A 188 -9.50 8.49 -17.26
CA VAL A 188 -9.33 8.92 -18.66
C VAL A 188 -7.87 9.12 -19.01
N LEU A 189 -7.08 9.76 -18.13
CA LEU A 189 -5.64 9.95 -18.37
C LEU A 189 -4.88 8.63 -18.33
N ALA A 190 -5.24 7.75 -17.39
CA ALA A 190 -4.67 6.39 -17.32
C ALA A 190 -4.97 5.57 -18.59
N ALA A 191 -6.19 5.63 -19.12
CA ALA A 191 -6.57 4.98 -20.36
C ALA A 191 -5.81 5.52 -21.59
N ARG A 192 -5.33 6.76 -21.50
CA ARG A 192 -4.45 7.39 -22.52
C ARG A 192 -2.97 7.15 -22.25
N ASN A 193 -2.60 6.29 -21.28
CA ASN A 193 -1.22 6.02 -20.85
C ASN A 193 -0.48 7.28 -20.35
N ILE A 194 -1.20 8.25 -19.78
CA ILE A 194 -0.62 9.44 -19.14
C ILE A 194 -0.39 9.12 -17.67
N PHE A 195 0.84 8.74 -17.33
CA PHE A 195 1.22 8.25 -16.00
C PHE A 195 1.05 9.27 -14.86
N SER A 196 1.11 10.58 -15.17
CA SER A 196 0.88 11.66 -14.19
C SER A 196 -0.60 11.95 -13.92
N GLY A 197 -1.53 11.13 -14.42
CA GLY A 197 -2.98 11.38 -14.34
C GLY A 197 -3.50 11.64 -12.93
N VAL A 198 -2.98 10.93 -11.93
CA VAL A 198 -3.38 11.13 -10.53
C VAL A 198 -2.95 12.50 -10.02
N LEU A 199 -1.69 12.90 -10.27
CA LEU A 199 -1.19 14.20 -9.85
C LEU A 199 -1.93 15.35 -10.54
N ILE A 200 -2.18 15.22 -11.85
CA ILE A 200 -2.96 16.20 -12.63
C ILE A 200 -4.36 16.33 -12.03
N SER A 201 -5.03 15.24 -11.72
CA SER A 201 -6.35 15.24 -11.09
C SER A 201 -6.33 15.98 -9.75
N ILE A 202 -5.39 15.65 -8.87
CA ILE A 202 -5.26 16.33 -7.58
C ILE A 202 -5.06 17.84 -7.78
N ALA A 203 -4.19 18.24 -8.70
CA ALA A 203 -3.94 19.65 -8.98
C ALA A 203 -5.18 20.37 -9.53
N VAL A 204 -5.90 19.76 -10.49
CA VAL A 204 -7.12 20.33 -11.07
C VAL A 204 -8.22 20.46 -10.03
N VAL A 205 -8.49 19.38 -9.28
CA VAL A 205 -9.57 19.38 -8.28
C VAL A 205 -9.24 20.34 -7.13
N THR A 206 -7.98 20.41 -6.67
CA THR A 206 -7.57 21.37 -5.65
C THR A 206 -7.66 22.81 -6.17
N GLY A 207 -7.27 23.07 -7.40
CA GLY A 207 -7.41 24.38 -8.04
C GLY A 207 -8.87 24.84 -8.13
N LEU A 208 -9.80 23.93 -8.49
CA LEU A 208 -11.23 24.21 -8.49
C LEU A 208 -11.78 24.35 -7.06
N ALA A 209 -11.28 23.59 -6.11
CA ALA A 209 -11.66 23.67 -4.70
C ALA A 209 -11.37 25.05 -4.10
N LEU A 210 -10.24 25.67 -4.46
CA LEU A 210 -9.91 27.06 -4.04
C LEU A 210 -10.92 28.11 -4.51
N LEU A 211 -11.74 27.78 -5.53
CA LEU A 211 -12.78 28.68 -6.06
C LEU A 211 -14.17 28.43 -5.46
N VAL A 212 -14.40 27.22 -4.91
CA VAL A 212 -15.75 26.74 -4.53
C VAL A 212 -15.85 26.41 -3.03
N ASP A 213 -14.73 26.09 -2.38
CA ASP A 213 -14.69 25.66 -0.98
C ASP A 213 -13.90 26.67 -0.12
N ASP A 214 -14.61 27.51 0.62
CA ASP A 214 -14.01 28.54 1.52
C ASP A 214 -13.11 27.95 2.62
N GLN A 215 -13.17 26.63 2.86
CA GLN A 215 -12.31 25.95 3.84
C GLN A 215 -10.92 25.63 3.28
N VAL A 216 -10.76 25.67 1.95
CA VAL A 216 -9.48 25.41 1.29
C VAL A 216 -8.72 26.72 1.17
N THR A 217 -7.65 26.87 1.97
CA THR A 217 -6.83 28.08 2.01
C THR A 217 -5.42 27.79 1.48
N PHE A 218 -4.90 28.72 0.68
CA PHE A 218 -3.57 28.57 0.09
C PHE A 218 -2.51 29.20 0.98
N HIS A 219 -1.55 28.41 1.48
CA HIS A 219 -0.49 28.84 2.40
C HIS A 219 0.91 28.87 1.76
N GLY A 220 0.98 28.84 0.44
CA GLY A 220 2.24 28.82 -0.31
C GLY A 220 2.56 27.46 -0.91
N ILE A 221 3.60 27.41 -1.75
CA ILE A 221 4.01 26.20 -2.49
C ILE A 221 5.21 25.55 -1.80
N VAL A 222 6.18 26.33 -1.36
CA VAL A 222 7.46 25.86 -0.84
C VAL A 222 7.73 26.44 0.53
N SER A 223 8.17 25.61 1.46
CA SER A 223 8.66 26.01 2.78
C SER A 223 9.81 25.12 3.24
N MET A 224 10.52 25.58 4.28
CA MET A 224 11.39 24.66 5.03
C MET A 224 10.53 23.58 5.71
N PRO A 225 11.01 22.33 5.73
CA PRO A 225 10.28 21.25 6.40
C PRO A 225 9.99 21.56 7.87
N PRO A 226 8.79 21.25 8.39
CA PRO A 226 8.47 21.41 9.81
C PRO A 226 9.34 20.49 10.67
N SER A 227 9.43 20.81 11.97
CA SER A 227 10.09 19.93 12.96
C SER A 227 9.39 18.56 13.01
N LEU A 228 10.15 17.47 12.91
CA LEU A 228 9.61 16.12 12.97
C LEU A 228 9.22 15.66 14.38
N GLY A 229 9.52 16.46 15.43
CA GLY A 229 9.32 16.10 16.83
C GLY A 229 7.86 15.90 17.26
N ALA A 230 6.89 16.35 16.44
CA ALA A 230 5.47 16.09 16.69
C ALA A 230 5.07 14.62 16.45
N VAL A 231 5.85 13.87 15.64
CA VAL A 231 5.53 12.49 15.26
C VAL A 231 6.68 11.53 15.57
N VAL A 232 7.92 11.89 15.19
CA VAL A 232 9.10 11.04 15.41
C VAL A 232 9.40 10.90 16.90
N GLY A 233 9.55 9.66 17.37
CA GLY A 233 9.81 9.34 18.78
C GLY A 233 8.58 9.37 19.68
N LYS A 234 7.37 9.53 19.12
CA LYS A 234 6.10 9.51 19.87
C LYS A 234 5.40 8.15 19.84
N VAL A 235 5.87 7.23 19.03
CA VAL A 235 5.29 5.89 18.91
C VAL A 235 5.39 5.16 20.25
N ASP A 236 4.26 4.73 20.80
CA ASP A 236 4.22 3.96 22.05
C ASP A 236 4.40 2.46 21.78
N ILE A 237 5.69 2.06 21.74
CA ILE A 237 6.09 0.68 21.48
C ILE A 237 5.72 -0.23 22.67
N ALA A 238 5.77 0.29 23.90
CA ALA A 238 5.49 -0.50 25.10
C ALA A 238 3.98 -0.69 25.30
N GLY A 239 3.19 0.38 25.16
CA GLY A 239 1.72 0.31 25.26
C GLY A 239 1.09 -0.58 24.19
N ALA A 240 1.74 -0.73 23.04
CA ALA A 240 1.27 -1.62 21.98
C ALA A 240 1.42 -3.13 22.30
N LEU A 241 2.14 -3.52 23.35
CA LEU A 241 2.29 -4.93 23.77
C LEU A 241 1.15 -5.42 24.69
N ASP A 242 0.06 -4.66 24.80
CA ASP A 242 -1.14 -5.15 25.47
C ASP A 242 -1.65 -6.43 24.79
N THR A 243 -2.08 -7.39 25.60
CA THR A 243 -2.60 -8.67 25.13
C THR A 243 -3.81 -8.51 24.20
N ALA A 244 -4.65 -7.49 24.42
CA ALA A 244 -5.78 -7.15 23.56
C ALA A 244 -5.35 -6.73 22.14
N LEU A 245 -4.11 -6.23 21.98
CA LEU A 245 -3.57 -5.76 20.71
C LEU A 245 -2.80 -6.83 19.91
N LEU A 246 -2.52 -8.00 20.50
CA LEU A 246 -1.77 -9.06 19.81
C LEU A 246 -2.43 -9.52 18.51
N GLY A 247 -3.76 -9.59 18.49
CA GLY A 247 -4.51 -9.91 17.27
C GLY A 247 -4.36 -8.84 16.19
N ILE A 248 -4.24 -7.57 16.57
CA ILE A 248 -4.03 -6.45 15.66
C ILE A 248 -2.60 -6.47 15.11
N ILE A 249 -1.60 -6.71 15.98
CA ILE A 249 -0.19 -6.87 15.59
C ILE A 249 -0.04 -7.99 14.57
N PHE A 250 -0.66 -9.15 14.84
CA PHE A 250 -0.67 -10.29 13.91
C PHE A 250 -1.34 -9.94 12.57
N SER A 251 -2.40 -9.16 12.61
CA SER A 251 -3.08 -8.68 11.40
C SER A 251 -2.17 -7.78 10.57
N PHE A 252 -1.49 -6.81 11.19
CA PHE A 252 -0.53 -5.96 10.49
C PHE A 252 0.62 -6.76 9.89
N LEU A 253 1.12 -7.77 10.60
CA LEU A 253 2.15 -8.67 10.08
C LEU A 253 1.68 -9.38 8.81
N LEU A 254 0.46 -9.99 8.84
CA LEU A 254 -0.07 -10.72 7.68
C LEU A 254 -0.36 -9.80 6.51
N VAL A 255 -1.01 -8.66 6.75
CA VAL A 255 -1.31 -7.70 5.68
C VAL A 255 -0.03 -7.22 5.02
N ASN A 256 0.98 -6.83 5.81
CA ASN A 256 2.26 -6.38 5.29
C ASN A 256 2.99 -7.50 4.53
N LEU A 257 2.96 -8.72 5.06
CA LEU A 257 3.52 -9.89 4.39
C LEU A 257 2.94 -10.10 2.98
N PHE A 258 1.61 -10.03 2.84
CA PHE A 258 0.95 -10.32 1.57
C PHE A 258 1.01 -9.16 0.59
N ASP A 259 0.79 -7.93 1.07
CA ASP A 259 0.82 -6.72 0.26
C ASP A 259 2.20 -6.53 -0.39
N SER A 260 3.22 -6.45 0.43
CA SER A 260 4.59 -6.24 -0.03
C SER A 260 5.10 -7.39 -0.90
N SER A 261 4.85 -8.64 -0.49
CA SER A 261 5.33 -9.81 -1.22
C SER A 261 4.61 -10.00 -2.56
N GLY A 262 3.30 -9.77 -2.59
CA GLY A 262 2.50 -9.86 -3.82
C GLY A 262 2.94 -8.82 -4.85
N THR A 263 3.13 -7.58 -4.40
CA THR A 263 3.57 -6.48 -5.26
C THR A 263 4.99 -6.68 -5.77
N LEU A 264 5.91 -7.10 -4.89
CA LEU A 264 7.30 -7.37 -5.27
C LEU A 264 7.39 -8.43 -6.36
N LEU A 265 6.67 -9.54 -6.21
CA LEU A 265 6.60 -10.58 -7.23
C LEU A 265 5.93 -10.08 -8.52
N GLY A 266 4.83 -9.34 -8.42
CA GLY A 266 4.13 -8.82 -9.58
C GLY A 266 4.98 -7.87 -10.43
N VAL A 267 5.77 -7.00 -9.80
CA VAL A 267 6.65 -6.07 -10.51
C VAL A 267 7.88 -6.78 -11.09
N THR A 268 8.48 -7.73 -10.35
CA THR A 268 9.63 -8.51 -10.87
C THR A 268 9.23 -9.43 -12.02
N ASP A 269 8.03 -9.97 -11.99
CA ASP A 269 7.45 -10.77 -13.06
C ASP A 269 7.24 -9.92 -14.32
N LYS A 270 6.63 -8.75 -14.16
CA LYS A 270 6.45 -7.77 -15.25
C LYS A 270 7.78 -7.29 -15.84
N ALA A 271 8.83 -7.22 -15.02
CA ALA A 271 10.18 -6.88 -15.45
C ALA A 271 10.91 -8.03 -16.18
N GLY A 272 10.34 -9.24 -16.18
CA GLY A 272 10.98 -10.43 -16.73
C GLY A 272 12.16 -10.95 -15.89
N PHE A 273 12.18 -10.66 -14.59
CA PHE A 273 13.26 -11.07 -13.69
C PHE A 273 12.97 -12.38 -12.97
N SER A 274 11.70 -12.79 -12.90
CA SER A 274 11.27 -13.98 -12.18
C SER A 274 11.51 -15.26 -12.98
N ASP A 275 12.00 -16.31 -12.31
CA ASP A 275 12.02 -17.68 -12.86
C ASP A 275 10.63 -18.35 -12.71
N GLU A 276 10.47 -19.56 -13.23
CA GLU A 276 9.24 -20.37 -13.14
C GLU A 276 8.77 -20.62 -11.70
N LYS A 277 9.68 -20.49 -10.72
CA LYS A 277 9.39 -20.63 -9.28
C LYS A 277 9.16 -19.30 -8.59
N GLY A 278 9.08 -18.18 -9.34
CA GLY A 278 8.90 -16.83 -8.81
C GLY A 278 10.15 -16.28 -8.11
N ARG A 279 11.34 -16.83 -8.32
CA ARG A 279 12.58 -16.31 -7.75
C ARG A 279 13.22 -15.32 -8.73
N PHE A 280 13.80 -14.27 -8.19
CA PHE A 280 14.47 -13.22 -8.95
C PHE A 280 15.84 -12.86 -8.35
N PRO A 281 16.76 -12.24 -9.12
CA PRO A 281 18.09 -11.89 -8.65
C PRO A 281 18.04 -11.00 -7.40
N LYS A 282 18.89 -11.27 -6.43
CA LYS A 282 18.99 -10.53 -5.16
C LYS A 282 17.68 -10.47 -4.35
N MET A 283 16.80 -11.46 -4.48
CA MET A 283 15.53 -11.54 -3.77
C MET A 283 15.70 -11.39 -2.25
N LYS A 284 16.71 -12.04 -1.66
CA LYS A 284 16.99 -11.92 -0.22
C LYS A 284 17.23 -10.46 0.18
N GLN A 285 18.08 -9.76 -0.56
CA GLN A 285 18.38 -8.35 -0.30
C GLN A 285 17.13 -7.47 -0.41
N ALA A 286 16.30 -7.71 -1.44
CA ALA A 286 15.05 -6.98 -1.61
C ALA A 286 14.09 -7.18 -0.43
N LEU A 287 13.92 -8.42 0.03
CA LEU A 287 13.09 -8.74 1.19
C LEU A 287 13.63 -8.13 2.50
N TYR A 288 14.96 -8.09 2.68
CA TYR A 288 15.57 -7.41 3.83
C TYR A 288 15.34 -5.91 3.80
N VAL A 289 15.59 -5.25 2.66
CA VAL A 289 15.34 -3.81 2.50
C VAL A 289 13.89 -3.47 2.79
N ASP A 290 12.97 -4.23 2.23
CA ASP A 290 11.53 -4.06 2.43
C ASP A 290 11.16 -4.17 3.92
N SER A 291 11.59 -5.23 4.61
CA SER A 291 11.28 -5.46 6.02
C SER A 291 11.90 -4.41 6.95
N VAL A 292 13.18 -4.05 6.73
CA VAL A 292 13.86 -3.02 7.53
C VAL A 292 13.19 -1.67 7.31
N SER A 293 12.84 -1.36 6.07
CA SER A 293 12.17 -0.10 5.74
C SER A 293 10.78 -0.02 6.37
N ALA A 294 10.04 -1.14 6.47
CA ALA A 294 8.76 -1.21 7.17
C ALA A 294 8.91 -0.91 8.67
N VAL A 295 9.95 -1.46 9.33
CA VAL A 295 10.27 -1.17 10.74
C VAL A 295 10.63 0.31 10.93
N VAL A 296 11.51 0.84 10.09
CA VAL A 296 11.95 2.25 10.19
C VAL A 296 10.77 3.20 9.93
N GLY A 297 9.94 2.92 8.92
CA GLY A 297 8.75 3.72 8.60
C GLY A 297 7.77 3.80 9.75
N SER A 298 7.44 2.68 10.36
CA SER A 298 6.55 2.64 11.53
C SER A 298 7.14 3.33 12.76
N TYR A 299 8.45 3.24 12.98
CA TYR A 299 9.13 3.94 14.08
C TYR A 299 9.17 5.46 13.89
N ILE A 300 9.36 5.94 12.65
CA ILE A 300 9.35 7.37 12.33
C ILE A 300 7.92 7.94 12.39
N GLY A 301 6.89 7.09 12.42
CA GLY A 301 5.50 7.51 12.53
C GLY A 301 4.84 7.85 11.19
N THR A 302 5.22 7.14 10.11
CA THR A 302 4.54 7.27 8.81
C THR A 302 3.89 5.95 8.37
N SER A 303 3.80 4.94 9.25
CA SER A 303 3.34 3.59 8.97
C SER A 303 4.42 2.69 8.34
N ALA A 304 4.12 1.40 8.20
CA ALA A 304 5.00 0.48 7.48
C ALA A 304 5.03 0.84 6.00
N ILE A 305 6.19 0.78 5.38
CA ILE A 305 6.32 0.92 3.93
C ILE A 305 6.38 -0.44 3.27
N SER A 306 5.88 -0.50 2.05
CA SER A 306 5.92 -1.68 1.20
C SER A 306 6.31 -1.33 -0.23
N THR A 307 6.55 -2.34 -1.05
CA THR A 307 6.82 -2.18 -2.47
C THR A 307 5.56 -1.72 -3.21
N TYR A 308 5.72 -0.83 -4.20
CA TYR A 308 4.63 -0.22 -4.95
C TYR A 308 4.48 -0.80 -6.34
N ILE A 309 3.23 -1.17 -6.69
CA ILE A 309 2.88 -1.75 -8.00
C ILE A 309 3.07 -0.73 -9.14
N GLU A 310 2.99 0.54 -8.84
CA GLU A 310 3.27 1.66 -9.74
C GLU A 310 4.69 1.63 -10.31
N SER A 311 5.63 0.94 -9.65
CA SER A 311 6.97 0.66 -10.18
C SER A 311 6.91 -0.05 -11.54
N GLY A 312 5.83 -0.78 -11.80
CA GLY A 312 5.54 -1.39 -13.08
C GLY A 312 5.39 -0.40 -14.24
N ALA A 313 5.13 0.89 -13.97
CA ALA A 313 5.10 1.94 -15.00
C ALA A 313 6.53 2.25 -15.49
N GLY A 314 7.48 2.44 -14.59
CA GLY A 314 8.89 2.61 -14.94
C GLY A 314 9.48 1.39 -15.64
N VAL A 315 9.13 0.18 -15.18
CA VAL A 315 9.50 -1.06 -15.86
C VAL A 315 8.97 -1.10 -17.31
N SER A 316 7.73 -0.63 -17.54
CA SER A 316 7.12 -0.60 -18.88
C SER A 316 7.85 0.33 -19.85
N VAL A 317 8.48 1.41 -19.38
CA VAL A 317 9.26 2.33 -20.21
C VAL A 317 10.76 1.97 -20.26
N GLY A 318 11.14 0.81 -19.74
CA GLY A 318 12.48 0.25 -19.90
C GLY A 318 13.37 0.29 -18.65
N GLY A 319 12.87 0.64 -17.48
CA GLY A 319 13.61 0.55 -16.21
C GLY A 319 13.97 -0.89 -15.88
N ARG A 320 15.24 -1.17 -15.62
CA ARG A 320 15.77 -2.52 -15.36
C ARG A 320 16.72 -2.59 -14.18
N THR A 321 17.14 -1.45 -13.66
CA THR A 321 18.20 -1.36 -12.64
C THR A 321 17.76 -0.55 -11.43
N GLY A 322 18.56 -0.63 -10.36
CA GLY A 322 18.36 0.19 -9.17
C GLY A 322 18.51 1.70 -9.39
N LEU A 323 19.09 2.14 -10.52
CA LEU A 323 19.17 3.57 -10.84
C LEU A 323 17.78 4.19 -11.01
N THR A 324 16.82 3.44 -11.57
CA THR A 324 15.40 3.83 -11.61
C THR A 324 14.87 4.13 -10.19
N ALA A 325 15.07 3.23 -9.25
CA ALA A 325 14.65 3.42 -7.86
C ALA A 325 15.38 4.59 -7.18
N VAL A 326 16.70 4.72 -7.36
CA VAL A 326 17.45 5.86 -6.81
C VAL A 326 16.91 7.19 -7.34
N THR A 327 16.56 7.25 -8.62
CA THR A 327 15.95 8.47 -9.23
C THR A 327 14.61 8.79 -8.53
N VAL A 328 13.75 7.81 -8.29
CA VAL A 328 12.50 8.00 -7.54
C VAL A 328 12.78 8.55 -6.14
N GLY A 329 13.71 7.94 -5.42
CA GLY A 329 14.04 8.37 -4.06
C GLY A 329 14.57 9.80 -3.99
N VAL A 330 15.42 10.22 -4.95
CA VAL A 330 15.89 11.61 -5.04
C VAL A 330 14.73 12.58 -5.29
N LEU A 331 13.77 12.22 -6.14
CA LEU A 331 12.58 13.04 -6.39
C LEU A 331 11.70 13.16 -5.13
N PHE A 332 11.55 12.10 -4.33
CA PHE A 332 10.87 12.19 -3.03
C PHE A 332 11.59 13.12 -2.04
N LEU A 333 12.93 13.11 -2.00
CA LEU A 333 13.69 14.07 -1.17
C LEU A 333 13.44 15.51 -1.59
N LEU A 334 13.36 15.78 -2.89
CA LEU A 334 13.04 17.12 -3.41
C LEU A 334 11.59 17.53 -3.06
N THR A 335 10.69 16.56 -2.99
CA THR A 335 9.26 16.80 -2.66
C THR A 335 9.05 17.29 -1.21
N ILE A 336 9.98 17.02 -0.30
CA ILE A 336 9.90 17.44 1.11
C ILE A 336 9.63 18.96 1.25
N PHE A 337 10.19 19.77 0.39
CA PHE A 337 10.03 21.22 0.42
C PHE A 337 8.64 21.71 -0.01
N PHE A 338 7.80 20.84 -0.54
CA PHE A 338 6.42 21.13 -0.94
C PHE A 338 5.40 20.80 0.15
N SER A 339 5.83 20.68 1.41
CA SER A 339 4.96 20.35 2.55
C SER A 339 3.75 21.28 2.76
N PRO A 340 3.78 22.59 2.42
CA PRO A 340 2.57 23.43 2.54
C PRO A 340 1.40 22.94 1.68
N LEU A 341 1.68 22.28 0.56
CA LEU A 341 0.64 21.73 -0.32
C LEU A 341 -0.17 20.62 0.35
N ALA A 342 0.38 19.93 1.36
CA ALA A 342 -0.34 18.88 2.09
C ALA A 342 -1.59 19.40 2.81
N SER A 343 -1.58 20.67 3.25
CA SER A 343 -2.71 21.30 3.91
C SER A 343 -3.73 21.92 2.96
N VAL A 344 -3.33 22.18 1.71
CA VAL A 344 -4.19 22.78 0.69
C VAL A 344 -5.05 21.74 -0.02
N VAL A 345 -4.54 20.50 -0.19
CA VAL A 345 -5.22 19.44 -0.91
C VAL A 345 -6.38 18.89 -0.07
N PRO A 346 -7.66 19.07 -0.48
CA PRO A 346 -8.80 18.56 0.26
C PRO A 346 -8.98 17.05 0.09
N ALA A 347 -9.71 16.42 1.02
CA ALA A 347 -9.98 14.99 1.04
C ALA A 347 -10.53 14.45 -0.29
N TYR A 348 -11.54 15.13 -0.82
CA TYR A 348 -12.19 14.72 -2.06
C TYR A 348 -11.28 14.82 -3.30
N ALA A 349 -10.21 15.62 -3.26
CA ALA A 349 -9.23 15.67 -4.35
C ALA A 349 -8.32 14.42 -4.40
N THR A 350 -8.06 13.79 -3.26
CA THR A 350 -7.26 12.56 -3.18
C THR A 350 -8.11 11.29 -3.25
N ALA A 351 -9.40 11.40 -3.01
CA ALA A 351 -10.33 10.27 -2.93
C ALA A 351 -10.39 9.45 -4.23
N GLY A 352 -10.36 10.13 -5.38
CA GLY A 352 -10.33 9.47 -6.70
C GLY A 352 -9.11 8.58 -6.90
N ALA A 353 -7.96 8.95 -6.33
CA ALA A 353 -6.75 8.13 -6.37
C ALA A 353 -6.92 6.82 -5.61
N LEU A 354 -7.57 6.84 -4.43
CA LEU A 354 -7.87 5.63 -3.66
C LEU A 354 -8.75 4.67 -4.45
N VAL A 355 -9.78 5.17 -5.11
CA VAL A 355 -10.66 4.35 -5.96
C VAL A 355 -9.89 3.76 -7.13
N TYR A 356 -9.02 4.54 -7.77
CA TYR A 356 -8.19 4.07 -8.87
C TYR A 356 -7.21 2.97 -8.46
N VAL A 357 -6.54 3.12 -7.30
CA VAL A 357 -5.69 2.06 -6.74
C VAL A 357 -6.50 0.79 -6.47
N GLY A 358 -7.73 0.94 -5.96
CA GLY A 358 -8.66 -0.17 -5.80
C GLY A 358 -8.92 -0.93 -7.11
N ILE A 359 -9.11 -0.23 -8.23
CA ILE A 359 -9.27 -0.84 -9.56
C ILE A 359 -8.02 -1.64 -9.95
N LEU A 360 -6.81 -1.06 -9.77
CA LEU A 360 -5.56 -1.73 -10.12
C LEU A 360 -5.37 -3.02 -9.31
N MET A 361 -5.68 -3.00 -8.01
CA MET A 361 -5.56 -4.17 -7.14
C MET A 361 -6.62 -5.23 -7.47
N ALA A 362 -7.87 -4.83 -7.71
CA ALA A 362 -8.97 -5.72 -8.07
C ALA A 362 -8.75 -6.42 -9.44
N SER A 363 -7.99 -5.82 -10.35
CA SER A 363 -7.67 -6.42 -11.65
C SER A 363 -6.97 -7.77 -11.55
N SER A 364 -6.33 -8.06 -10.41
CA SER A 364 -5.68 -9.34 -10.13
C SER A 364 -6.66 -10.52 -10.07
N LEU A 365 -7.97 -10.29 -9.83
CA LEU A 365 -9.01 -11.32 -9.77
C LEU A 365 -9.17 -12.12 -11.07
N ILE A 366 -8.71 -11.59 -12.20
CA ILE A 366 -8.69 -12.32 -13.48
C ILE A 366 -7.84 -13.61 -13.40
N ARG A 367 -6.90 -13.70 -12.46
CA ARG A 367 -6.03 -14.87 -12.27
C ARG A 367 -6.66 -15.98 -11.45
N VAL A 368 -7.84 -15.76 -10.87
CA VAL A 368 -8.59 -16.78 -10.11
C VAL A 368 -9.26 -17.73 -11.10
N HIS A 369 -9.16 -19.02 -10.85
CA HIS A 369 -9.90 -20.03 -11.58
C HIS A 369 -11.37 -20.06 -11.15
N TRP A 370 -12.20 -19.22 -11.79
CA TRP A 370 -13.62 -19.05 -11.43
C TRP A 370 -14.48 -20.28 -11.69
N ASP A 371 -14.03 -21.18 -12.57
CA ASP A 371 -14.71 -22.47 -12.84
C ASP A 371 -14.52 -23.50 -11.72
N ASP A 372 -13.50 -23.34 -10.87
CA ASP A 372 -13.29 -24.17 -9.68
C ASP A 372 -13.80 -23.43 -8.42
N LEU A 373 -14.99 -23.81 -7.97
CA LEU A 373 -15.59 -23.21 -6.77
C LEU A 373 -14.74 -23.38 -5.51
N THR A 374 -13.84 -24.36 -5.45
CA THR A 374 -12.92 -24.52 -4.31
C THR A 374 -11.82 -23.47 -4.26
N GLU A 375 -11.57 -22.79 -5.37
CA GLU A 375 -10.64 -21.66 -5.50
C GLU A 375 -11.42 -20.32 -5.56
N ALA A 376 -12.51 -20.27 -6.34
CA ALA A 376 -13.30 -19.07 -6.53
C ALA A 376 -13.98 -18.58 -5.23
N THR A 377 -14.59 -19.49 -4.45
CA THR A 377 -15.29 -19.13 -3.22
C THR A 377 -14.37 -18.49 -2.18
N PRO A 378 -13.20 -19.05 -1.83
CA PRO A 378 -12.28 -18.40 -0.89
C PRO A 378 -11.78 -17.03 -1.39
N ALA A 379 -11.46 -16.91 -2.68
CA ALA A 379 -11.03 -15.65 -3.26
C ALA A 379 -12.13 -14.58 -3.15
N PHE A 380 -13.37 -14.92 -3.51
CA PHE A 380 -14.51 -14.02 -3.43
C PHE A 380 -14.81 -13.60 -1.98
N ILE A 381 -14.88 -14.58 -1.05
CA ILE A 381 -15.16 -14.30 0.37
C ILE A 381 -14.08 -13.39 0.95
N THR A 382 -12.80 -13.68 0.68
CA THR A 382 -11.69 -12.82 1.11
C THR A 382 -11.88 -11.39 0.63
N ALA A 383 -12.14 -11.22 -0.67
CA ALA A 383 -12.25 -9.91 -1.29
C ALA A 383 -13.49 -9.13 -0.82
N ALA A 384 -14.63 -9.79 -0.71
CA ALA A 384 -15.91 -9.16 -0.35
C ALA A 384 -16.00 -8.82 1.15
N MET A 385 -15.49 -9.69 2.03
CA MET A 385 -15.62 -9.47 3.47
C MET A 385 -14.84 -8.26 3.96
N MET A 386 -13.74 -7.88 3.33
CA MET A 386 -12.93 -6.72 3.76
C MET A 386 -13.72 -5.40 3.77
N PRO A 387 -14.35 -4.97 2.66
CA PRO A 387 -15.15 -3.75 2.67
C PRO A 387 -16.44 -3.90 3.50
N PHE A 388 -17.10 -5.06 3.50
CA PHE A 388 -18.36 -5.24 4.22
C PHE A 388 -18.21 -5.30 5.73
N THR A 389 -17.12 -5.83 6.25
CA THR A 389 -16.83 -5.84 7.70
C THR A 389 -16.03 -4.60 8.14
N TYR A 390 -15.59 -3.80 7.17
CA TYR A 390 -14.65 -2.70 7.38
C TYR A 390 -13.36 -3.18 8.08
N SER A 391 -12.88 -4.40 7.72
CA SER A 391 -11.73 -5.04 8.35
C SER A 391 -10.99 -5.95 7.37
N ILE A 392 -9.73 -5.64 7.11
CA ILE A 392 -8.85 -6.47 6.28
C ILE A 392 -8.62 -7.83 6.95
N THR A 393 -8.45 -7.83 8.27
CA THR A 393 -8.20 -9.04 9.06
C THR A 393 -9.33 -10.04 8.95
N GLU A 394 -10.59 -9.58 9.07
CA GLU A 394 -11.76 -10.44 8.96
C GLU A 394 -11.86 -11.06 7.57
N GLY A 395 -11.59 -10.27 6.52
CA GLY A 395 -11.55 -10.79 5.16
C GLY A 395 -10.50 -11.88 4.96
N ILE A 396 -9.30 -11.70 5.49
CA ILE A 396 -8.25 -12.73 5.46
C ILE A 396 -8.71 -13.98 6.22
N ALA A 397 -9.26 -13.81 7.44
CA ALA A 397 -9.71 -14.90 8.27
C ALA A 397 -10.77 -15.76 7.58
N PHE A 398 -11.84 -15.13 7.07
CA PHE A 398 -12.88 -15.82 6.33
C PHE A 398 -12.36 -16.50 5.06
N GLY A 399 -11.41 -15.90 4.38
CA GLY A 399 -10.74 -16.49 3.22
C GLY A 399 -10.02 -17.79 3.54
N PHE A 400 -9.14 -17.77 4.55
CA PHE A 400 -8.40 -18.97 4.96
C PHE A 400 -9.33 -20.06 5.49
N ILE A 401 -10.31 -19.72 6.31
CA ILE A 401 -11.28 -20.68 6.83
C ILE A 401 -12.10 -21.30 5.70
N SER A 402 -12.64 -20.48 4.79
CA SER A 402 -13.42 -20.98 3.65
C SER A 402 -12.59 -21.88 2.73
N TYR A 403 -11.31 -21.54 2.48
CA TYR A 403 -10.42 -22.38 1.69
C TYR A 403 -10.26 -23.78 2.32
N CYS A 404 -9.93 -23.83 3.59
CA CYS A 404 -9.79 -25.09 4.32
C CYS A 404 -11.10 -25.91 4.34
N VAL A 405 -12.23 -25.28 4.59
CA VAL A 405 -13.55 -25.93 4.59
C VAL A 405 -13.86 -26.49 3.19
N MET A 406 -13.70 -25.68 2.14
CA MET A 406 -13.97 -26.15 0.77
C MET A 406 -13.10 -27.33 0.38
N LYS A 407 -11.78 -27.28 0.67
CA LYS A 407 -10.86 -28.37 0.35
C LYS A 407 -11.14 -29.64 1.16
N ALA A 408 -11.53 -29.49 2.43
CA ALA A 408 -11.88 -30.62 3.27
C ALA A 408 -13.18 -31.31 2.80
N CYS A 409 -14.25 -30.52 2.59
CA CYS A 409 -15.57 -31.05 2.23
C CYS A 409 -15.63 -31.64 0.81
N THR A 410 -14.73 -31.23 -0.09
CA THR A 410 -14.65 -31.77 -1.45
C THR A 410 -13.64 -32.93 -1.61
N GLY A 411 -13.06 -33.40 -0.50
CA GLY A 411 -12.04 -34.49 -0.54
C GLY A 411 -10.66 -34.07 -1.05
N ARG A 412 -10.43 -32.78 -1.28
CA ARG A 412 -9.18 -32.22 -1.81
C ARG A 412 -8.23 -31.69 -0.71
N ILE A 413 -8.29 -32.27 0.48
CA ILE A 413 -7.58 -31.81 1.69
C ILE A 413 -6.06 -31.69 1.49
N ARG A 414 -5.48 -32.51 0.61
CA ARG A 414 -4.03 -32.52 0.30
C ARG A 414 -3.57 -31.29 -0.49
N GLU A 415 -4.50 -30.54 -1.09
CA GLU A 415 -4.16 -29.31 -1.82
C GLU A 415 -3.97 -28.12 -0.87
N ALA A 416 -4.50 -28.19 0.35
CA ALA A 416 -4.25 -27.20 1.37
C ALA A 416 -2.96 -27.55 2.14
N ASN A 417 -1.93 -26.73 1.99
CA ASN A 417 -0.65 -26.90 2.66
C ASN A 417 -0.80 -26.68 4.18
N ALA A 418 0.10 -27.29 4.98
CA ALA A 418 0.07 -27.18 6.44
C ALA A 418 0.02 -25.72 6.96
N PRO A 419 0.77 -24.74 6.41
CA PRO A 419 0.65 -23.35 6.84
C PRO A 419 -0.76 -22.78 6.70
N VAL A 420 -1.48 -23.11 5.64
CA VAL A 420 -2.86 -22.63 5.41
C VAL A 420 -3.78 -23.15 6.50
N TRP A 421 -3.64 -24.42 6.88
CA TRP A 421 -4.38 -25.03 8.00
C TRP A 421 -4.06 -24.36 9.32
N VAL A 422 -2.77 -24.13 9.62
CA VAL A 422 -2.33 -23.47 10.87
C VAL A 422 -2.92 -22.07 10.97
N VAL A 423 -2.82 -21.27 9.92
CA VAL A 423 -3.38 -19.90 9.89
C VAL A 423 -4.89 -19.93 10.03
N SER A 424 -5.59 -20.84 9.35
CA SER A 424 -7.03 -21.02 9.47
C SER A 424 -7.45 -21.36 10.90
N LEU A 425 -6.75 -22.30 11.56
CA LEU A 425 -7.03 -22.68 12.95
C LEU A 425 -6.76 -21.54 13.93
N LEU A 426 -5.71 -20.74 13.71
CA LEU A 426 -5.44 -19.55 14.52
C LEU A 426 -6.57 -18.51 14.40
N PHE A 427 -7.14 -18.31 13.21
CA PHE A 427 -8.29 -17.43 13.04
C PHE A 427 -9.56 -18.00 13.67
N VAL A 428 -9.81 -19.30 13.57
CA VAL A 428 -10.93 -19.94 14.29
C VAL A 428 -10.79 -19.77 15.80
N ALA A 429 -9.57 -19.99 16.32
CA ALA A 429 -9.28 -19.78 17.74
C ALA A 429 -9.52 -18.31 18.15
N LYS A 430 -9.08 -17.34 17.31
CA LYS A 430 -9.36 -15.92 17.54
C LYS A 430 -10.86 -15.66 17.67
N PHE A 431 -11.68 -16.18 16.75
CA PHE A 431 -13.13 -15.96 16.80
C PHE A 431 -13.82 -16.63 17.99
N VAL A 432 -13.28 -17.74 18.50
CA VAL A 432 -13.85 -18.45 19.65
C VAL A 432 -13.48 -17.77 20.97
N TRP A 433 -12.27 -17.22 21.10
CA TRP A 433 -11.75 -16.71 22.38
C TRP A 433 -11.69 -15.19 22.49
N VAL A 434 -11.61 -14.47 21.39
CA VAL A 434 -11.49 -13.00 21.41
C VAL A 434 -12.76 -12.32 20.91
N GLY A 435 -13.59 -13.01 20.14
CA GLY A 435 -14.91 -12.57 19.67
C GLY A 435 -14.78 -11.71 18.44
#